data_10c78e11e311bc7a49f9517b3a261f16
#
_entry.id   10c78e11e311bc7a49f9517b3a261f16
#
_cell.length_a   1.000
_cell.length_b   1.000
_cell.length_c   1.000
_cell.angle_alpha   90.00
_cell.angle_beta   90.00
_cell.angle_gamma   90.00
#
_symmetry.space_group_name_H-M   'P 1'
#
loop_
_entity.id
_entity.type
_entity.pdbx_description
1 polymer ?
#
loop_
_entity_poly.entity_id
_entity_poly.type
_entity_poly.pdbx_seq_one_letter_code
_entity_poly.pdbx_strand_id
1 'polypeptide(L)'
;MSKGEKKAAYFTKLESYLTTYKSIFIVNVDNVSSQQMHMIRRSLRGQAEVLMGKNTMVRRALKILTPQNPLLESLMPHVRGNIGFVFTNDDLKDVREKIVSNRVAAPARAGAIAPVDVVIEAINTGIEPGKTSFFQALGIPTKIARGTIEITADVHLVKVGEKVGASEATLLNMLNISPFTYGLSVVQIYDNGSTFTSEVLDITDEDLIDRLMEGITSIASISLAIDYLALPAVPHLTINIFKDILAISIATDYTIDAAKSIKELLDNPEALAAAAAAASAAASAPAGGAAEEKKAEEEEEESDDDMGFGLFD
;
A
#
# COMPACT_ATOMS: atom_id res chain seq x y z
N MET A 1 30.98 5.61 32.33
CA MET A 1 29.60 5.40 32.76
C MET A 1 29.42 3.96 33.19
N SER A 2 28.95 3.77 34.43
CA SER A 2 28.64 2.45 34.99
C SER A 2 27.44 1.81 34.31
N LYS A 3 27.27 0.48 34.41
CA LYS A 3 26.08 -0.20 33.85
C LYS A 3 24.75 0.36 34.41
N GLY A 4 24.77 0.87 35.65
CA GLY A 4 23.63 1.51 36.29
C GLY A 4 23.27 2.85 35.68
N GLU A 5 24.25 3.71 35.49
CA GLU A 5 24.07 5.04 34.89
C GLU A 5 23.53 4.96 33.45
N LYS A 6 24.03 4.00 32.61
CA LYS A 6 23.50 3.79 31.26
C LYS A 6 22.01 3.37 31.26
N LYS A 7 21.60 2.58 32.28
CA LYS A 7 20.18 2.20 32.41
C LYS A 7 19.33 3.39 32.82
N ALA A 8 19.80 4.18 33.82
CA ALA A 8 19.09 5.38 34.27
C ALA A 8 18.91 6.39 33.09
N ALA A 9 20.00 6.68 32.38
CA ALA A 9 19.94 7.56 31.21
C ALA A 9 18.96 7.07 30.12
N TYR A 10 18.88 5.75 29.91
CA TYR A 10 17.90 5.18 28.97
C TYR A 10 16.46 5.37 29.45
N PHE A 11 16.17 5.18 30.74
CA PHE A 11 14.85 5.41 31.33
C PHE A 11 14.43 6.87 31.18
N THR A 12 15.29 7.82 31.55
CA THR A 12 15.00 9.25 31.42
C THR A 12 14.74 9.63 29.95
N LYS A 13 15.53 9.08 29.01
CA LYS A 13 15.34 9.33 27.59
C LYS A 13 14.01 8.75 27.07
N LEU A 14 13.65 7.52 27.48
CA LEU A 14 12.38 6.91 27.11
C LEU A 14 11.19 7.68 27.69
N GLU A 15 11.27 8.10 28.94
CA GLU A 15 10.24 8.91 29.59
C GLU A 15 10.05 10.25 28.90
N SER A 16 11.14 10.96 28.57
CA SER A 16 11.05 12.21 27.81
C SER A 16 10.41 12.01 26.44
N TYR A 17 10.69 10.91 25.74
CA TYR A 17 10.08 10.64 24.45
C TYR A 17 8.60 10.30 24.55
N LEU A 18 8.20 9.49 25.54
CA LEU A 18 6.79 9.16 25.77
C LEU A 18 5.93 10.37 26.18
N THR A 19 6.54 11.42 26.73
CA THR A 19 5.84 12.67 27.07
C THR A 19 5.84 13.69 25.94
N THR A 20 6.88 13.69 25.09
CA THR A 20 7.04 14.68 24.02
C THR A 20 6.32 14.30 22.73
N TYR A 21 6.34 13.01 22.39
CA TYR A 21 5.79 12.51 21.12
C TYR A 21 4.42 11.85 21.35
N LYS A 22 3.49 12.13 20.42
CA LYS A 22 2.12 11.63 20.46
C LYS A 22 2.00 10.24 19.82
N SER A 23 2.77 10.02 18.76
CA SER A 23 2.68 8.81 17.94
C SER A 23 3.95 7.98 18.02
N ILE A 24 3.79 6.67 18.09
CA ILE A 24 4.90 5.71 18.25
C ILE A 24 4.71 4.55 17.28
N PHE A 25 5.70 4.33 16.42
CA PHE A 25 5.76 3.13 15.60
C PHE A 25 6.51 2.03 16.34
N ILE A 26 5.92 0.86 16.41
CA ILE A 26 6.59 -0.36 16.83
C ILE A 26 7.09 -1.05 15.57
N VAL A 27 8.40 -1.06 15.39
CA VAL A 27 9.04 -1.61 14.21
C VAL A 27 9.78 -2.90 14.54
N ASN A 28 9.67 -3.88 13.66
CA ASN A 28 10.49 -5.09 13.73
C ASN A 28 11.85 -4.82 13.08
N VAL A 29 12.92 -5.29 13.72
CA VAL A 29 14.31 -5.01 13.34
C VAL A 29 15.06 -6.30 12.98
N ASP A 30 14.35 -7.30 12.46
CA ASP A 30 14.96 -8.55 12.08
C ASP A 30 15.85 -8.40 10.85
N ASN A 31 17.06 -8.95 10.93
CA ASN A 31 18.07 -8.98 9.86
C ASN A 31 18.56 -7.59 9.37
N VAL A 32 18.36 -6.53 10.14
CA VAL A 32 18.83 -5.19 9.79
C VAL A 32 20.28 -4.99 10.23
N SER A 33 21.13 -4.53 9.30
CA SER A 33 22.55 -4.24 9.59
C SER A 33 22.71 -2.90 10.33
N SER A 34 23.84 -2.74 11.02
CA SER A 34 24.17 -1.50 11.72
C SER A 34 24.24 -0.29 10.75
N GLN A 35 24.74 -0.51 9.54
CA GLN A 35 24.82 0.53 8.51
C GLN A 35 23.42 0.99 8.07
N GLN A 36 22.50 0.07 7.83
CA GLN A 36 21.10 0.39 7.53
C GLN A 36 20.46 1.20 8.65
N MET A 37 20.68 0.78 9.92
CA MET A 37 20.17 1.54 11.07
C MET A 37 20.74 2.96 11.14
N HIS A 38 21.98 3.18 10.74
CA HIS A 38 22.54 4.53 10.65
C HIS A 38 21.89 5.35 9.53
N MET A 39 21.65 4.74 8.37
CA MET A 39 20.97 5.40 7.26
C MET A 39 19.53 5.79 7.62
N ILE A 40 18.79 4.86 8.25
CA ILE A 40 17.41 5.11 8.71
C ILE A 40 17.36 6.25 9.73
N ARG A 41 18.25 6.24 10.74
CA ARG A 41 18.33 7.34 11.70
C ARG A 41 18.71 8.68 11.07
N ARG A 42 19.49 8.65 9.98
CA ARG A 42 19.87 9.85 9.25
C ARG A 42 18.70 10.39 8.42
N SER A 43 17.94 9.50 7.77
CA SER A 43 16.75 9.88 6.96
C SER A 43 15.61 10.41 7.82
N LEU A 44 15.43 9.88 9.04
CA LEU A 44 14.39 10.29 9.98
C LEU A 44 14.76 11.49 10.85
N ARG A 45 16.01 11.97 10.76
CA ARG A 45 16.50 13.04 11.63
C ARG A 45 15.72 14.32 11.43
N GLY A 46 15.19 14.87 12.52
CA GLY A 46 14.37 16.09 12.52
C GLY A 46 12.87 15.84 12.46
N GLN A 47 12.43 14.64 12.07
CA GLN A 47 11.02 14.26 11.98
C GLN A 47 10.65 13.16 12.97
N ALA A 48 11.56 12.20 13.18
CA ALA A 48 11.32 11.11 14.10
C ALA A 48 12.62 10.68 14.81
N GLU A 49 12.47 10.16 16.01
CA GLU A 49 13.57 9.64 16.83
C GLU A 49 13.46 8.13 17.00
N VAL A 50 14.53 7.42 16.69
CA VAL A 50 14.59 5.96 16.79
C VAL A 50 15.25 5.53 18.08
N LEU A 51 14.49 4.88 18.95
CA LEU A 51 14.97 4.33 20.23
C LEU A 51 14.92 2.80 20.21
N MET A 52 16.04 2.17 20.51
CA MET A 52 16.14 0.72 20.65
C MET A 52 16.57 0.36 22.05
N GLY A 53 16.02 -0.71 22.59
CA GLY A 53 16.36 -1.16 23.93
C GLY A 53 15.87 -2.58 24.23
N LYS A 54 16.26 -3.08 25.41
CA LYS A 54 15.75 -4.37 25.86
C LYS A 54 14.28 -4.29 26.20
N ASN A 55 13.46 -5.20 25.72
CA ASN A 55 12.01 -5.25 25.98
C ASN A 55 11.67 -5.23 27.47
N THR A 56 12.49 -5.89 28.30
CA THR A 56 12.30 -5.90 29.76
C THR A 56 12.46 -4.51 30.38
N MET A 57 13.35 -3.68 29.82
CA MET A 57 13.54 -2.29 30.26
C MET A 57 12.35 -1.43 29.85
N VAL A 58 11.90 -1.56 28.61
CA VAL A 58 10.74 -0.84 28.07
C VAL A 58 9.48 -1.19 28.84
N ARG A 59 9.20 -2.49 29.06
CA ARG A 59 8.05 -2.93 29.86
C ARG A 59 8.08 -2.42 31.30
N ARG A 60 9.27 -2.34 31.90
CA ARG A 60 9.42 -1.78 33.25
C ARG A 60 9.13 -0.28 33.28
N ALA A 61 9.62 0.46 32.28
CA ALA A 61 9.35 1.89 32.15
C ALA A 61 7.84 2.16 31.93
N LEU A 62 7.20 1.41 31.02
CA LEU A 62 5.75 1.52 30.77
C LEU A 62 4.95 1.25 32.06
N LYS A 63 5.28 0.21 32.84
CA LYS A 63 4.61 -0.08 34.11
C LYS A 63 4.75 1.04 35.13
N ILE A 64 5.86 1.77 35.13
CA ILE A 64 6.08 2.90 36.05
C ILE A 64 5.27 4.12 35.59
N LEU A 65 5.11 4.31 34.27
CA LEU A 65 4.41 5.45 33.68
C LEU A 65 2.89 5.22 33.54
N THR A 66 2.42 3.97 33.48
CA THR A 66 0.99 3.63 33.38
C THR A 66 0.11 4.31 34.44
N PRO A 67 0.50 4.44 35.71
CA PRO A 67 -0.29 5.18 36.68
C PRO A 67 -0.47 6.67 36.39
N GLN A 68 0.46 7.27 35.63
CA GLN A 68 0.38 8.67 35.18
C GLN A 68 -0.38 8.81 33.88
N ASN A 69 -0.18 7.85 32.94
CA ASN A 69 -0.81 7.82 31.62
C ASN A 69 -1.40 6.44 31.34
N PRO A 70 -2.66 6.17 31.69
CA PRO A 70 -3.28 4.85 31.49
C PRO A 70 -3.35 4.42 30.01
N LEU A 71 -3.30 5.37 29.07
CA LEU A 71 -3.31 5.11 27.63
C LEU A 71 -2.11 4.26 27.16
N LEU A 72 -0.98 4.32 27.88
CA LEU A 72 0.22 3.53 27.55
C LEU A 72 0.07 2.03 27.81
N GLU A 73 -1.01 1.59 28.47
CA GLU A 73 -1.27 0.18 28.73
C GLU A 73 -1.48 -0.60 27.42
N SER A 74 -2.09 0.03 26.40
CA SER A 74 -2.32 -0.54 25.07
C SER A 74 -1.02 -0.93 24.34
N LEU A 75 0.12 -0.30 24.68
CA LEU A 75 1.44 -0.64 24.13
C LEU A 75 2.04 -1.93 24.69
N MET A 76 1.67 -2.32 25.93
CA MET A 76 2.34 -3.42 26.64
C MET A 76 2.27 -4.79 25.94
N PRO A 77 1.14 -5.22 25.35
CA PRO A 77 1.06 -6.51 24.66
C PRO A 77 1.95 -6.58 23.41
N HIS A 78 2.21 -5.46 22.76
CA HIS A 78 2.96 -5.39 21.50
C HIS A 78 4.48 -5.35 21.71
N VAL A 79 4.96 -5.17 22.95
CA VAL A 79 6.40 -5.17 23.28
C VAL A 79 6.92 -6.62 23.35
N ARG A 80 7.01 -7.31 22.21
CA ARG A 80 7.53 -8.70 22.10
C ARG A 80 8.42 -8.83 20.86
N GLY A 81 9.38 -9.75 20.89
CA GLY A 81 10.28 -10.01 19.76
C GLY A 81 11.42 -8.99 19.65
N ASN A 82 11.99 -8.88 18.46
CA ASN A 82 13.09 -7.95 18.16
C ASN A 82 12.54 -6.62 17.66
N ILE A 83 12.12 -5.76 18.58
CA ILE A 83 11.44 -4.51 18.26
C ILE A 83 12.28 -3.27 18.55
N GLY A 84 12.03 -2.23 17.75
CA GLY A 84 12.44 -0.86 17.97
C GLY A 84 11.24 0.07 18.06
N PHE A 85 11.46 1.26 18.57
CA PHE A 85 10.43 2.30 18.68
C PHE A 85 10.87 3.51 17.85
N VAL A 86 9.97 4.04 17.05
CA VAL A 86 10.17 5.29 16.31
C VAL A 86 9.11 6.26 16.81
N PHE A 87 9.56 7.36 17.41
CA PHE A 87 8.72 8.39 17.99
C PHE A 87 8.59 9.54 17.00
N THR A 88 7.38 10.00 16.75
CA THR A 88 7.12 11.12 15.83
C THR A 88 5.93 11.96 16.27
N ASN A 89 5.90 13.21 15.80
CA ASN A 89 4.73 14.09 15.86
C ASN A 89 4.26 14.48 14.45
N ASP A 90 4.99 14.04 13.41
CA ASP A 90 4.68 14.30 12.00
C ASP A 90 3.66 13.31 11.46
N ASP A 91 3.26 13.47 10.20
CA ASP A 91 2.32 12.59 9.53
C ASP A 91 2.81 11.14 9.52
N LEU A 92 1.92 10.24 9.90
CA LEU A 92 2.21 8.81 10.01
C LEU A 92 2.49 8.17 8.65
N LYS A 93 1.83 8.63 7.57
CA LYS A 93 2.05 8.10 6.21
C LYS A 93 3.48 8.40 5.73
N ASP A 94 3.91 9.65 5.85
CA ASP A 94 5.24 10.11 5.41
C ASP A 94 6.37 9.42 6.17
N VAL A 95 6.22 9.29 7.48
CA VAL A 95 7.22 8.62 8.33
C VAL A 95 7.29 7.13 8.00
N ARG A 96 6.15 6.48 7.78
CA ARG A 96 6.10 5.06 7.37
C ARG A 96 6.77 4.84 6.02
N GLU A 97 6.50 5.68 5.03
CA GLU A 97 7.14 5.58 3.71
C GLU A 97 8.66 5.70 3.82
N LYS A 98 9.17 6.63 4.62
CA LYS A 98 10.60 6.78 4.87
C LYS A 98 11.21 5.57 5.58
N ILE A 99 10.48 4.94 6.50
CA ILE A 99 10.92 3.70 7.16
C ILE A 99 11.01 2.55 6.15
N VAL A 100 9.98 2.39 5.31
CA VAL A 100 9.87 1.28 4.36
C VAL A 100 10.79 1.47 3.15
N SER A 101 11.00 2.70 2.67
CA SER A 101 11.88 3.00 1.52
C SER A 101 13.35 2.65 1.77
N ASN A 102 13.79 2.64 3.03
CA ASN A 102 15.16 2.28 3.41
C ASN A 102 15.42 0.75 3.44
N ARG A 103 14.70 -0.03 2.64
CA ARG A 103 15.01 -1.46 2.43
C ARG A 103 16.23 -1.60 1.53
N VAL A 104 17.14 -2.47 1.92
CA VAL A 104 18.36 -2.77 1.15
C VAL A 104 18.36 -4.24 0.78
N ALA A 105 18.69 -4.50 -0.49
CA ALA A 105 18.90 -5.85 -0.96
C ALA A 105 20.07 -6.50 -0.20
N ALA A 106 19.86 -7.70 0.28
CA ALA A 106 20.87 -8.45 1.02
C ALA A 106 20.98 -9.88 0.50
N PRO A 107 22.20 -10.43 0.47
CA PRO A 107 22.42 -11.81 0.07
C PRO A 107 21.72 -12.78 1.02
N ALA A 108 21.22 -13.88 0.49
CA ALA A 108 20.62 -14.94 1.28
C ALA A 108 21.66 -15.55 2.22
N ARG A 109 21.30 -15.72 3.50
CA ARG A 109 22.13 -16.37 4.50
C ARG A 109 21.61 -17.77 4.77
N ALA A 110 22.51 -18.73 4.91
CA ALA A 110 22.16 -20.08 5.28
C ALA A 110 21.38 -20.10 6.61
N GLY A 111 20.26 -20.83 6.63
CA GLY A 111 19.37 -20.93 7.80
C GLY A 111 18.38 -19.78 7.97
N ALA A 112 18.40 -18.73 7.15
CA ALA A 112 17.38 -17.68 7.14
C ALA A 112 16.08 -18.24 6.53
N ILE A 113 14.93 -17.74 7.00
CA ILE A 113 13.63 -18.03 6.40
C ILE A 113 13.44 -17.10 5.21
N ALA A 114 13.05 -17.66 4.05
CA ALA A 114 12.81 -16.90 2.84
C ALA A 114 11.49 -16.10 2.94
N PRO A 115 11.53 -14.77 2.84
CA PRO A 115 10.32 -13.95 2.84
C PRO A 115 9.63 -13.90 1.47
N VAL A 116 10.33 -14.29 0.40
CA VAL A 116 9.86 -14.25 -0.99
C VAL A 116 10.35 -15.50 -1.69
N ASP A 117 9.60 -15.97 -2.70
CA ASP A 117 10.05 -17.06 -3.58
C ASP A 117 11.29 -16.63 -4.35
N VAL A 118 12.28 -17.50 -4.38
CA VAL A 118 13.52 -17.26 -5.12
C VAL A 118 13.52 -18.14 -6.36
N VAL A 119 13.35 -17.53 -7.51
CA VAL A 119 13.42 -18.15 -8.82
C VAL A 119 14.69 -17.68 -9.51
N ILE A 120 15.44 -18.60 -10.08
CA ILE A 120 16.58 -18.26 -10.93
C ILE A 120 16.11 -18.46 -12.37
N GLU A 121 16.14 -17.37 -13.13
CA GLU A 121 15.82 -17.40 -14.56
C GLU A 121 16.92 -18.07 -15.38
N ALA A 122 16.59 -18.54 -16.57
CA ALA A 122 17.55 -19.06 -17.53
C ALA A 122 18.53 -17.95 -17.97
N ILE A 123 19.72 -17.94 -17.39
CA ILE A 123 20.76 -16.92 -17.64
C ILE A 123 22.14 -17.53 -17.80
N ASN A 124 23.00 -16.85 -18.53
CA ASN A 124 24.43 -17.20 -18.56
C ASN A 124 25.11 -16.68 -17.29
N THR A 125 25.65 -17.60 -16.49
CA THR A 125 26.21 -17.29 -15.16
C THR A 125 27.61 -16.66 -15.22
N GLY A 126 28.33 -16.79 -16.34
CA GLY A 126 29.72 -16.36 -16.44
C GLY A 126 30.72 -17.16 -15.58
N ILE A 127 30.28 -18.24 -14.93
CA ILE A 127 31.08 -19.07 -14.03
C ILE A 127 31.85 -20.13 -14.83
N GLU A 128 33.07 -20.45 -14.39
CA GLU A 128 33.91 -21.48 -15.01
C GLU A 128 33.27 -22.87 -14.94
N PRO A 129 33.49 -23.74 -15.97
CA PRO A 129 32.90 -25.07 -16.05
C PRO A 129 33.27 -26.02 -14.91
N GLY A 130 34.36 -25.75 -14.18
CA GLY A 130 34.79 -26.56 -13.04
C GLY A 130 33.80 -26.64 -11.87
N LYS A 131 32.80 -25.76 -11.83
CA LYS A 131 31.78 -25.72 -10.75
C LYS A 131 30.42 -26.33 -11.13
N THR A 132 30.34 -27.05 -12.24
CA THR A 132 29.10 -27.73 -12.69
C THR A 132 28.55 -28.75 -11.70
N SER A 133 29.42 -29.44 -10.96
CA SER A 133 29.01 -30.39 -9.93
C SER A 133 28.17 -29.78 -8.83
N PHE A 134 28.39 -28.53 -8.53
CA PHE A 134 27.63 -27.78 -7.53
C PHE A 134 26.18 -27.50 -8.00
N PHE A 135 25.99 -27.14 -9.27
CA PHE A 135 24.66 -26.91 -9.87
C PHE A 135 23.90 -28.23 -9.99
N GLN A 136 24.60 -29.34 -10.34
CA GLN A 136 23.99 -30.66 -10.40
C GLN A 136 23.51 -31.15 -9.02
N ALA A 137 24.25 -30.86 -7.95
CA ALA A 137 23.87 -31.24 -6.59
C ALA A 137 22.57 -30.52 -6.14
N LEU A 138 22.26 -29.37 -6.73
CA LEU A 138 21.02 -28.61 -6.51
C LEU A 138 19.90 -28.93 -7.54
N GLY A 139 20.15 -29.89 -8.46
CA GLY A 139 19.17 -30.29 -9.47
C GLY A 139 18.92 -29.23 -10.56
N ILE A 140 19.84 -28.28 -10.73
CA ILE A 140 19.70 -27.21 -11.72
C ILE A 140 20.18 -27.68 -13.07
N PRO A 141 19.36 -27.68 -14.13
CA PRO A 141 19.76 -28.05 -15.47
C PRO A 141 20.70 -26.98 -16.06
N THR A 142 21.94 -27.38 -16.31
CA THR A 142 22.98 -26.48 -16.84
C THR A 142 23.58 -27.01 -18.13
N LYS A 143 23.96 -26.12 -19.03
CA LYS A 143 24.69 -26.38 -20.27
C LYS A 143 26.00 -25.59 -20.27
N ILE A 144 27.05 -26.17 -20.80
CA ILE A 144 28.31 -25.44 -21.00
C ILE A 144 28.26 -24.81 -22.40
N ALA A 145 28.28 -23.49 -22.45
CA ALA A 145 28.30 -22.69 -23.66
C ALA A 145 29.45 -21.66 -23.61
N ARG A 146 30.27 -21.64 -24.63
CA ARG A 146 31.40 -20.69 -24.77
C ARG A 146 32.35 -20.61 -23.56
N GLY A 147 32.55 -21.74 -22.86
CA GLY A 147 33.44 -21.79 -21.69
C GLY A 147 32.83 -21.27 -20.38
N THR A 148 31.53 -21.04 -20.36
CA THR A 148 30.76 -20.62 -19.18
C THR A 148 29.58 -21.57 -18.95
N ILE A 149 29.08 -21.58 -17.70
CA ILE A 149 27.89 -22.35 -17.33
C ILE A 149 26.66 -21.50 -17.64
N GLU A 150 25.72 -22.03 -18.40
CA GLU A 150 24.43 -21.44 -18.73
C GLU A 150 23.32 -22.29 -18.11
N ILE A 151 22.37 -21.65 -17.44
CA ILE A 151 21.16 -22.27 -16.89
C ILE A 151 20.12 -22.30 -18.01
N THR A 152 19.58 -23.49 -18.29
CA THR A 152 18.70 -23.72 -19.46
C THR A 152 17.22 -23.54 -19.17
N ALA A 153 16.80 -23.61 -17.91
CA ALA A 153 15.40 -23.49 -17.49
C ALA A 153 15.30 -22.74 -16.18
N ASP A 154 14.16 -22.09 -15.97
CA ASP A 154 13.87 -21.41 -14.72
C ASP A 154 13.72 -22.44 -13.59
N VAL A 155 14.39 -22.21 -12.47
CA VAL A 155 14.39 -23.10 -11.32
C VAL A 155 13.94 -22.37 -10.07
N HIS A 156 12.91 -22.90 -9.41
CA HIS A 156 12.52 -22.47 -8.07
C HIS A 156 13.52 -23.03 -7.05
N LEU A 157 14.33 -22.17 -6.47
CA LEU A 157 15.38 -22.55 -5.54
C LEU A 157 14.85 -22.69 -4.11
N VAL A 158 14.06 -21.72 -3.65
CA VAL A 158 13.51 -21.68 -2.27
C VAL A 158 12.11 -21.09 -2.34
N LYS A 159 11.15 -21.68 -1.61
CA LYS A 159 9.78 -21.18 -1.47
C LYS A 159 9.62 -20.29 -0.23
N VAL A 160 8.61 -19.44 -0.26
CA VAL A 160 8.25 -18.60 0.90
C VAL A 160 8.06 -19.46 2.15
N GLY A 161 8.70 -19.06 3.26
CA GLY A 161 8.63 -19.76 4.53
C GLY A 161 9.62 -20.93 4.70
N GLU A 162 10.32 -21.34 3.67
CA GLU A 162 11.36 -22.36 3.77
C GLU A 162 12.69 -21.78 4.29
N LYS A 163 13.50 -22.64 4.93
CA LYS A 163 14.84 -22.25 5.37
C LYS A 163 15.81 -22.38 4.20
N VAL A 164 16.55 -21.33 3.94
CA VAL A 164 17.62 -21.32 2.94
C VAL A 164 18.73 -22.29 3.33
N GLY A 165 19.04 -23.26 2.49
CA GLY A 165 20.14 -24.19 2.65
C GLY A 165 21.51 -23.52 2.44
N ALA A 166 22.57 -24.13 2.95
CA ALA A 166 23.93 -23.61 2.79
C ALA A 166 24.38 -23.60 1.31
N SER A 167 23.99 -24.61 0.54
CA SER A 167 24.29 -24.71 -0.89
C SER A 167 23.55 -23.64 -1.70
N GLU A 168 22.26 -23.40 -1.40
CA GLU A 168 21.44 -22.38 -2.04
C GLU A 168 22.00 -20.97 -1.78
N ALA A 169 22.36 -20.67 -0.52
CA ALA A 169 22.97 -19.40 -0.16
C ALA A 169 24.30 -19.17 -0.90
N THR A 170 25.12 -20.22 -1.02
CA THR A 170 26.39 -20.14 -1.74
C THR A 170 26.17 -19.89 -3.23
N LEU A 171 25.17 -20.55 -3.84
CA LEU A 171 24.81 -20.36 -5.24
C LEU A 171 24.37 -18.92 -5.51
N LEU A 172 23.45 -18.40 -4.70
CA LEU A 172 22.96 -17.03 -4.83
C LEU A 172 24.08 -16.00 -4.69
N ASN A 173 25.02 -16.23 -3.76
CA ASN A 173 26.20 -15.37 -3.61
C ASN A 173 27.15 -15.47 -4.82
N MET A 174 27.32 -16.65 -5.42
CA MET A 174 28.13 -16.81 -6.63
C MET A 174 27.52 -16.11 -7.85
N LEU A 175 26.20 -16.09 -7.93
CA LEU A 175 25.45 -15.39 -8.98
C LEU A 175 25.28 -13.89 -8.71
N ASN A 176 25.76 -13.38 -7.57
CA ASN A 176 25.54 -12.00 -7.11
C ASN A 176 24.04 -11.61 -7.03
N ILE A 177 23.18 -12.59 -6.85
CA ILE A 177 21.75 -12.36 -6.69
C ILE A 177 21.45 -12.13 -5.21
N SER A 178 20.88 -10.96 -4.89
CA SER A 178 20.43 -10.62 -3.56
C SER A 178 18.89 -10.62 -3.54
N PRO A 179 18.26 -11.79 -3.33
CA PRO A 179 16.82 -11.94 -3.52
C PRO A 179 16.01 -11.32 -2.39
N PHE A 180 16.62 -11.15 -1.22
CA PHE A 180 15.93 -10.66 -0.05
C PHE A 180 16.19 -9.17 0.17
N THR A 181 15.15 -8.44 0.51
CA THR A 181 15.25 -7.06 0.95
C THR A 181 14.97 -7.00 2.45
N TYR A 182 15.97 -6.61 3.22
CA TYR A 182 15.82 -6.42 4.65
C TYR A 182 15.72 -4.92 4.99
N GLY A 183 14.82 -4.61 5.90
CA GLY A 183 14.59 -3.26 6.39
C GLY A 183 13.74 -3.30 7.65
N LEU A 184 13.40 -2.14 8.16
CA LEU A 184 12.43 -2.04 9.23
C LEU A 184 11.04 -2.35 8.67
N SER A 185 10.30 -3.22 9.36
CA SER A 185 8.89 -3.45 9.10
C SER A 185 8.05 -2.90 10.25
N VAL A 186 7.01 -2.15 9.93
CA VAL A 186 6.08 -1.61 10.93
C VAL A 186 5.13 -2.72 11.33
N VAL A 187 5.11 -3.06 12.63
CA VAL A 187 4.21 -4.07 13.18
C VAL A 187 2.94 -3.43 13.68
N GLN A 188 3.08 -2.36 14.47
CA GLN A 188 1.97 -1.69 15.13
C GLN A 188 2.26 -0.20 15.23
N ILE A 189 1.23 0.59 15.22
CA ILE A 189 1.29 2.03 15.39
C ILE A 189 0.44 2.38 16.61
N TYR A 190 1.00 3.20 17.47
CA TYR A 190 0.30 3.77 18.61
C TYR A 190 0.10 5.27 18.36
N ASP A 191 -1.10 5.73 18.48
CA ASP A 191 -1.44 7.14 18.37
C ASP A 191 -2.47 7.52 19.42
N ASN A 192 -2.11 8.47 20.29
CA ASN A 192 -2.99 9.05 21.31
C ASN A 192 -3.81 8.02 22.14
N GLY A 193 -3.23 6.86 22.45
CA GLY A 193 -3.90 5.81 23.26
C GLY A 193 -4.48 4.65 22.45
N SER A 194 -4.71 4.81 21.15
CA SER A 194 -5.15 3.75 20.27
C SER A 194 -3.98 3.05 19.60
N THR A 195 -4.12 1.73 19.35
CA THR A 195 -3.13 0.93 18.60
C THR A 195 -3.81 0.32 17.40
N PHE A 196 -3.16 0.44 16.23
CA PHE A 196 -3.65 -0.11 14.97
C PHE A 196 -2.51 -0.67 14.13
N THR A 197 -2.84 -1.53 13.18
CA THR A 197 -1.88 -2.14 12.25
C THR A 197 -1.46 -1.13 11.16
N SER A 198 -0.33 -1.41 10.52
CA SER A 198 0.16 -0.56 9.43
C SER A 198 -0.78 -0.51 8.22
N GLU A 199 -1.64 -1.52 8.04
CA GLU A 199 -2.63 -1.62 6.95
C GLU A 199 -3.66 -0.49 6.96
N VAL A 200 -3.96 0.04 8.15
CA VAL A 200 -4.91 1.17 8.29
C VAL A 200 -4.39 2.43 7.59
N LEU A 201 -3.08 2.63 7.52
CA LEU A 201 -2.49 3.76 6.81
C LEU A 201 -2.52 3.62 5.28
N ASP A 202 -2.74 2.41 4.77
CA ASP A 202 -2.83 2.14 3.33
C ASP A 202 -4.23 2.44 2.78
N ILE A 203 -5.23 2.63 3.66
CA ILE A 203 -6.59 2.97 3.27
C ILE A 203 -6.57 4.33 2.58
N THR A 204 -7.01 4.34 1.32
CA THR A 204 -7.16 5.55 0.52
C THR A 204 -8.55 6.16 0.71
N ASP A 205 -8.70 7.44 0.33
CA ASP A 205 -10.02 8.09 0.35
C ASP A 205 -10.98 7.43 -0.63
N GLU A 206 -10.46 6.86 -1.73
CA GLU A 206 -11.23 6.09 -2.71
C GLU A 206 -11.80 4.81 -2.08
N ASP A 207 -11.00 4.06 -1.33
CA ASP A 207 -11.46 2.86 -0.61
C ASP A 207 -12.57 3.17 0.41
N LEU A 208 -12.50 4.34 1.06
CA LEU A 208 -13.52 4.78 2.01
C LEU A 208 -14.82 5.12 1.29
N ILE A 209 -14.73 5.81 0.14
CA ILE A 209 -15.89 6.15 -0.70
C ILE A 209 -16.53 4.87 -1.23
N ASP A 210 -15.75 3.92 -1.72
CA ASP A 210 -16.26 2.65 -2.24
C ASP A 210 -17.00 1.85 -1.16
N ARG A 211 -16.44 1.75 0.03
CA ARG A 211 -17.11 1.08 1.16
C ARG A 211 -18.37 1.81 1.61
N LEU A 212 -18.38 3.14 1.57
CA LEU A 212 -19.56 3.94 1.85
C LEU A 212 -20.66 3.69 0.80
N MET A 213 -20.28 3.68 -0.48
CA MET A 213 -21.21 3.40 -1.59
C MET A 213 -21.77 1.98 -1.51
N GLU A 214 -20.97 0.99 -1.16
CA GLU A 214 -21.41 -0.37 -0.91
C GLU A 214 -22.45 -0.43 0.23
N GLY A 215 -22.20 0.27 1.32
CA GLY A 215 -23.16 0.39 2.44
C GLY A 215 -24.45 1.05 2.02
N ILE A 216 -24.39 2.16 1.28
CA ILE A 216 -25.58 2.85 0.73
C ILE A 216 -26.37 1.94 -0.20
N THR A 217 -25.69 1.23 -1.10
CA THR A 217 -26.32 0.28 -2.04
C THR A 217 -27.00 -0.88 -1.31
N SER A 218 -26.38 -1.41 -0.27
CA SER A 218 -26.94 -2.46 0.57
C SER A 218 -28.22 -2.00 1.28
N ILE A 219 -28.21 -0.79 1.85
CA ILE A 219 -29.39 -0.21 2.50
C ILE A 219 -30.50 0.05 1.48
N ALA A 220 -30.14 0.58 0.29
CA ALA A 220 -31.12 0.83 -0.78
C ALA A 220 -31.77 -0.46 -1.27
N SER A 221 -30.98 -1.54 -1.45
CA SER A 221 -31.50 -2.83 -1.90
C SER A 221 -32.47 -3.47 -0.88
N ILE A 222 -32.16 -3.41 0.41
CA ILE A 222 -33.03 -3.89 1.49
C ILE A 222 -34.30 -3.04 1.54
N SER A 223 -34.17 -1.71 1.43
CA SER A 223 -35.31 -0.80 1.44
C SER A 223 -36.26 -1.06 0.28
N LEU A 224 -35.77 -1.32 -0.92
CA LEU A 224 -36.57 -1.69 -2.09
C LEU A 224 -37.25 -3.05 -1.94
N ALA A 225 -36.59 -4.03 -1.28
CA ALA A 225 -37.13 -5.37 -1.08
C ALA A 225 -38.29 -5.42 -0.05
N ILE A 226 -38.27 -4.47 0.90
CA ILE A 226 -39.28 -4.40 1.99
C ILE A 226 -40.38 -3.37 1.66
N ASP A 227 -40.27 -2.63 0.55
CA ASP A 227 -41.08 -1.47 0.19
C ASP A 227 -41.11 -0.37 1.28
N TYR A 228 -39.98 -0.22 2.00
CA TYR A 228 -39.80 0.82 3.01
C TYR A 228 -39.03 2.00 2.42
N LEU A 229 -39.60 3.21 2.52
CA LEU A 229 -39.01 4.42 1.96
C LEU A 229 -37.85 4.89 2.80
N ALA A 230 -36.61 4.56 2.40
CA ALA A 230 -35.37 5.11 2.96
C ALA A 230 -34.75 6.12 2.00
N LEU A 231 -34.03 7.11 2.53
CA LEU A 231 -33.35 8.14 1.72
C LEU A 231 -32.49 7.60 0.58
N PRO A 232 -31.66 6.56 0.78
CA PRO A 232 -30.86 5.97 -0.29
C PRO A 232 -31.69 5.28 -1.40
N ALA A 233 -32.91 4.82 -1.10
CA ALA A 233 -33.77 4.16 -2.07
C ALA A 233 -34.58 5.13 -2.95
N VAL A 234 -34.73 6.40 -2.55
CA VAL A 234 -35.55 7.39 -3.27
C VAL A 234 -35.16 7.56 -4.75
N PRO A 235 -33.89 7.67 -5.14
CA PRO A 235 -33.51 7.78 -6.55
C PRO A 235 -33.94 6.54 -7.35
N HIS A 236 -33.76 5.36 -6.78
CA HIS A 236 -34.12 4.09 -7.43
C HIS A 236 -35.64 3.92 -7.58
N LEU A 237 -36.41 4.29 -6.54
CA LEU A 237 -37.88 4.29 -6.60
C LEU A 237 -38.37 5.27 -7.67
N THR A 238 -37.83 6.47 -7.75
CA THR A 238 -38.20 7.45 -8.77
C THR A 238 -37.95 6.93 -10.19
N ILE A 239 -36.80 6.28 -10.40
CA ILE A 239 -36.46 5.67 -11.69
C ILE A 239 -37.39 4.48 -12.00
N ASN A 240 -37.74 3.65 -11.03
CA ASN A 240 -38.64 2.51 -11.22
C ASN A 240 -40.06 3.00 -11.56
N ILE A 241 -40.62 3.97 -10.82
CA ILE A 241 -41.92 4.57 -11.11
C ILE A 241 -41.90 5.19 -12.52
N PHE A 242 -40.82 5.86 -12.92
CA PHE A 242 -40.71 6.41 -14.27
C PHE A 242 -40.71 5.31 -15.34
N LYS A 243 -40.03 4.18 -15.10
CA LYS A 243 -40.04 3.02 -15.99
C LYS A 243 -41.45 2.41 -16.09
N ASP A 244 -42.19 2.29 -14.98
CA ASP A 244 -43.54 1.78 -14.98
C ASP A 244 -44.50 2.70 -15.76
N ILE A 245 -44.39 4.02 -15.60
CA ILE A 245 -45.16 4.99 -16.36
C ILE A 245 -44.83 4.90 -17.87
N LEU A 246 -43.53 4.75 -18.21
CA LEU A 246 -43.13 4.52 -19.60
C LEU A 246 -43.71 3.21 -20.19
N ALA A 247 -43.69 2.12 -19.41
CA ALA A 247 -44.24 0.83 -19.84
C ALA A 247 -45.77 0.96 -20.11
N ILE A 248 -46.50 1.65 -19.27
CA ILE A 248 -47.95 1.93 -19.47
C ILE A 248 -48.13 2.81 -20.72
N SER A 249 -47.32 3.83 -20.93
CA SER A 249 -47.40 4.73 -22.11
C SER A 249 -47.11 3.98 -23.44
N ILE A 250 -46.25 2.97 -23.40
CA ILE A 250 -45.95 2.13 -24.57
C ILE A 250 -47.10 1.14 -24.84
N ALA A 251 -47.70 0.59 -23.79
CA ALA A 251 -48.81 -0.38 -23.90
C ALA A 251 -50.17 0.25 -24.24
N THR A 252 -50.30 1.57 -24.09
CA THR A 252 -51.54 2.32 -24.34
C THR A 252 -51.33 3.36 -25.46
N ASP A 253 -52.42 3.85 -26.01
CA ASP A 253 -52.37 4.93 -27.05
C ASP A 253 -52.07 6.31 -26.43
N TYR A 254 -51.99 6.42 -25.09
CA TYR A 254 -51.68 7.66 -24.42
C TYR A 254 -50.17 7.87 -24.33
N THR A 255 -49.69 8.85 -25.05
CA THR A 255 -48.25 9.19 -25.07
C THR A 255 -47.93 10.38 -24.19
N ILE A 256 -46.99 10.19 -23.27
CA ILE A 256 -46.41 11.26 -22.44
C ILE A 256 -45.26 11.89 -23.19
N ASP A 257 -45.04 13.22 -23.09
CA ASP A 257 -44.00 13.93 -23.84
C ASP A 257 -42.61 13.34 -23.62
N ALA A 258 -42.28 12.90 -22.41
CA ALA A 258 -41.03 12.21 -22.10
C ALA A 258 -40.91 10.78 -22.70
N ALA A 259 -42.03 10.17 -23.07
CA ALA A 259 -42.05 8.84 -23.66
C ALA A 259 -41.99 8.87 -25.20
N LYS A 260 -42.22 10.03 -25.83
CA LYS A 260 -42.23 10.15 -27.31
C LYS A 260 -40.89 9.79 -27.91
N SER A 261 -39.81 10.30 -27.36
CA SER A 261 -38.44 9.98 -27.80
C SER A 261 -38.08 8.51 -27.68
N ILE A 262 -38.55 7.86 -26.64
CA ILE A 262 -38.31 6.43 -26.41
C ILE A 262 -39.18 5.56 -27.34
N LYS A 263 -40.41 5.98 -27.60
CA LYS A 263 -41.32 5.32 -28.54
C LYS A 263 -40.79 5.41 -29.97
N GLU A 264 -40.31 6.58 -30.38
CA GLU A 264 -39.65 6.79 -31.69
C GLU A 264 -38.38 5.94 -31.85
N LEU A 265 -37.62 5.75 -30.78
CA LEU A 265 -36.43 4.87 -30.76
C LEU A 265 -36.82 3.37 -30.82
N LEU A 266 -37.96 2.97 -30.25
CA LEU A 266 -38.45 1.59 -30.31
C LEU A 266 -39.09 1.26 -31.67
N ASP A 267 -39.74 2.23 -32.31
CA ASP A 267 -40.34 2.08 -33.59
C ASP A 267 -39.32 2.04 -34.75
N ASN A 268 -38.10 2.57 -34.50
CA ASN A 268 -36.97 2.55 -35.45
C ASN A 268 -35.82 1.67 -34.92
N PRO A 269 -35.74 0.37 -35.29
CA PRO A 269 -34.72 -0.57 -34.79
C PRO A 269 -33.28 -0.17 -35.18
N GLU A 270 -33.11 0.57 -36.31
CA GLU A 270 -31.78 1.10 -36.70
C GLU A 270 -31.31 2.22 -35.75
N ALA A 271 -32.22 3.08 -35.28
CA ALA A 271 -31.91 4.14 -34.33
C ALA A 271 -31.60 3.56 -32.94
N LEU A 272 -32.26 2.46 -32.58
CA LEU A 272 -32.02 1.73 -31.33
C LEU A 272 -30.63 1.05 -31.31
N ALA A 273 -30.21 0.46 -32.45
CA ALA A 273 -28.88 -0.10 -32.63
C ALA A 273 -27.77 0.98 -32.58
N ALA A 274 -28.02 2.14 -33.20
CA ALA A 274 -27.10 3.28 -33.15
C ALA A 274 -26.99 3.89 -31.75
N ALA A 275 -28.10 4.04 -31.01
CA ALA A 275 -28.13 4.51 -29.65
C ALA A 275 -27.44 3.53 -28.68
N ALA A 276 -27.63 2.22 -28.86
CA ALA A 276 -26.95 1.18 -28.08
C ALA A 276 -25.43 1.16 -28.34
N ALA A 277 -25.01 1.38 -29.59
CA ALA A 277 -23.60 1.51 -29.95
C ALA A 277 -22.96 2.77 -29.35
N ALA A 278 -23.69 3.91 -29.38
CA ALA A 278 -23.24 5.15 -28.73
C ALA A 278 -23.16 5.05 -27.20
N ALA A 279 -24.12 4.36 -26.57
CA ALA A 279 -24.10 4.13 -25.13
C ALA A 279 -22.97 3.17 -24.69
N SER A 280 -22.65 2.15 -25.50
CA SER A 280 -21.52 1.25 -25.25
C SER A 280 -20.17 1.94 -25.48
N ALA A 281 -20.08 2.86 -26.45
CA ALA A 281 -18.89 3.69 -26.68
C ALA A 281 -18.66 4.71 -25.56
N ALA A 282 -19.74 5.28 -24.98
CA ALA A 282 -19.66 6.19 -23.85
C ALA A 282 -19.30 5.47 -22.53
N ALA A 283 -19.70 4.19 -22.37
CA ALA A 283 -19.35 3.36 -21.22
C ALA A 283 -17.92 2.81 -21.29
N SER A 284 -17.30 2.78 -22.47
CA SER A 284 -15.92 2.32 -22.70
C SER A 284 -14.89 3.43 -22.78
N ALA A 285 -15.29 4.70 -22.70
CA ALA A 285 -14.37 5.83 -22.64
C ALA A 285 -13.87 5.98 -21.18
N PRO A 286 -12.56 5.91 -20.91
CA PRO A 286 -12.04 6.18 -19.57
C PRO A 286 -12.35 7.63 -19.22
N ALA A 287 -12.81 7.84 -17.97
CA ALA A 287 -13.19 9.12 -17.36
C ALA A 287 -12.01 10.10 -17.19
N GLY A 288 -11.18 10.26 -18.22
CA GLY A 288 -10.00 11.13 -18.23
C GLY A 288 -10.11 12.39 -19.08
N GLY A 289 -11.24 12.60 -19.77
CA GLY A 289 -11.33 13.69 -20.75
C GLY A 289 -11.99 15.00 -20.30
N ALA A 290 -12.55 15.06 -19.09
CA ALA A 290 -13.28 16.26 -18.64
C ALA A 290 -12.44 17.28 -17.85
N ALA A 291 -11.18 16.95 -17.54
CA ALA A 291 -10.28 17.82 -16.78
C ALA A 291 -9.31 18.63 -17.67
N GLU A 292 -9.08 18.19 -18.92
CA GLU A 292 -8.16 18.90 -19.82
C GLU A 292 -8.84 20.03 -20.61
N GLU A 293 -10.12 19.95 -20.94
CA GLU A 293 -10.82 21.05 -21.65
C GLU A 293 -11.05 22.29 -20.76
N LYS A 294 -11.22 22.12 -19.44
CA LYS A 294 -11.34 23.27 -18.52
C LYS A 294 -10.01 23.95 -18.22
N LYS A 295 -8.90 23.27 -18.42
CA LYS A 295 -7.56 23.84 -18.20
C LYS A 295 -7.03 24.59 -19.43
N ALA A 296 -7.49 24.22 -20.62
CA ALA A 296 -7.15 24.91 -21.86
C ALA A 296 -7.92 26.22 -22.05
N GLU A 297 -9.17 26.32 -21.52
CA GLU A 297 -9.93 27.59 -21.55
C GLU A 297 -9.44 28.61 -20.51
N GLU A 298 -8.90 28.17 -19.36
CA GLU A 298 -8.31 29.10 -18.37
C GLU A 298 -6.90 29.59 -18.77
N GLU A 299 -6.14 28.83 -19.57
CA GLU A 299 -4.82 29.30 -20.07
C GLU A 299 -4.94 30.19 -21.32
N GLU A 300 -6.03 30.16 -22.08
CA GLU A 300 -6.28 31.11 -23.18
C GLU A 300 -6.82 32.47 -22.74
N GLU A 301 -7.51 32.57 -21.61
CA GLU A 301 -7.98 33.87 -21.06
C GLU A 301 -6.88 34.63 -20.30
N GLU A 302 -5.85 33.97 -19.75
CA GLU A 302 -4.72 34.66 -19.11
C GLU A 302 -3.62 35.13 -20.05
N SER A 303 -3.63 34.74 -21.33
CA SER A 303 -2.59 35.13 -22.28
C SER A 303 -2.92 36.39 -23.11
N ASP A 304 -4.16 36.90 -23.08
CA ASP A 304 -4.56 38.10 -23.82
C ASP A 304 -4.48 39.41 -23.06
N ASP A 305 -4.21 39.40 -21.73
CA ASP A 305 -4.15 40.63 -20.91
C ASP A 305 -2.73 41.19 -20.68
N ASP A 306 -1.66 40.58 -21.21
CA ASP A 306 -0.28 41.02 -20.96
C ASP A 306 0.47 41.54 -22.19
N MET A 307 -0.28 42.13 -23.18
CA MET A 307 0.31 42.84 -24.31
C MET A 307 -0.18 44.28 -24.42
N GLY A 308 0.19 45.06 -23.48
CA GLY A 308 -0.07 46.51 -23.57
C GLY A 308 0.42 47.32 -22.37
N PHE A 309 1.63 47.71 -22.37
CA PHE A 309 2.16 48.97 -21.84
C PHE A 309 3.65 48.84 -21.53
N GLY A 310 4.45 49.34 -22.44
CA GLY A 310 5.88 49.47 -22.18
C GLY A 310 6.65 50.07 -23.36
N LEU A 311 6.21 51.21 -23.84
CA LEU A 311 7.06 52.04 -24.70
C LEU A 311 6.77 53.50 -24.37
N PHE A 312 7.64 54.08 -23.60
CA PHE A 312 7.98 55.51 -23.37
C PHE A 312 8.40 55.71 -21.90
N ASP A 313 9.66 55.59 -21.56
CA ASP A 313 10.65 56.58 -21.17
C ASP A 313 12.01 55.94 -20.93
#